data_dfca2f39dc6cf953248c80eb2d6071ca
#
_entry.id   dfca2f39dc6cf953248c80eb2d6071ca
#
_cell.length_a   1.000
_cell.length_b   1.000
_cell.length_c   1.000
_cell.angle_alpha   90.00
_cell.angle_beta   90.00
_cell.angle_gamma   90.00
#
_symmetry.space_group_name_H-M   'P 1'
#
loop_
_entity.id
_entity.type
_entity.pdbx_description
1 polymer ?
#
loop_
_entity_poly.entity_id
_entity_poly.type
_entity_poly.pdbx_seq_one_letter_code
_entity_poly.pdbx_strand_id
1 'polypeptide(L)'
;FITKMGAPYYCFHDVDAIDGHNDPQEFGDRVKFITDIFAKKQAESGVKLLWGTANLFSNERYMNGASTNPNFEVVAHAGAQLKGAIDATITLGGEGYVFWGGREGYMSLLNTDMGRELDHMGRFLATARDYARSQGFKGNFFIEPKPMEPMKHQYDFDSATAIGFLREYGLENDFKINIEVNHATLAQHTFEHELTVAANDNMLGSIDANRGDYQNGWDTDQFPNNIEETARAMMVFLKAGGLQGGGVNFDAKIRRNSTDLEDLFHAHIGGADTFARGLLVADKVLNDPAFSSIVNGRYASFDSGNGSAFEQGKLSLSDLFDVATSNTDAIKARSGKQEYLENILNNHI
;
A
#
# COMPACT_ATOMS: atom_id res chain seq x y z
N PHE A 1 10.28 -15.33 18.01
CA PHE A 1 10.51 -13.89 17.84
C PHE A 1 9.20 -13.11 17.95
N ILE A 2 8.22 -13.33 17.07
CA ILE A 2 6.93 -12.60 16.98
C ILE A 2 6.22 -12.53 18.34
N THR A 3 6.12 -13.66 19.03
CA THR A 3 5.50 -13.74 20.36
C THR A 3 6.20 -12.87 21.41
N LYS A 4 7.55 -12.78 21.35
CA LYS A 4 8.34 -11.92 22.25
C LYS A 4 8.12 -10.44 21.93
N MET A 5 7.91 -10.10 20.66
CA MET A 5 7.58 -8.74 20.23
C MET A 5 6.14 -8.33 20.62
N GLY A 6 5.30 -9.29 20.96
CA GLY A 6 3.89 -9.04 21.25
C GLY A 6 3.06 -8.71 19.99
N ALA A 7 3.59 -8.99 18.80
CA ALA A 7 2.86 -8.76 17.55
C ALA A 7 1.74 -9.81 17.39
N PRO A 8 0.51 -9.40 17.09
CA PRO A 8 -0.63 -10.31 16.95
C PRO A 8 -0.68 -11.04 15.63
N TYR A 9 0.04 -10.55 14.62
CA TYR A 9 0.01 -11.04 13.25
C TYR A 9 1.40 -11.27 12.66
N TYR A 10 1.44 -12.08 11.60
CA TYR A 10 2.58 -12.23 10.70
C TYR A 10 2.09 -12.22 9.25
N CYS A 11 3.02 -12.02 8.32
CA CYS A 11 2.83 -12.14 6.88
C CYS A 11 3.86 -13.13 6.32
N PHE A 12 3.64 -13.65 5.12
CA PHE A 12 4.63 -14.48 4.45
C PHE A 12 4.58 -14.37 2.92
N HIS A 13 5.73 -14.51 2.28
CA HIS A 13 5.84 -14.96 0.91
C HIS A 13 6.02 -16.48 0.89
N ASP A 14 5.44 -17.15 -0.09
CA ASP A 14 5.51 -18.60 -0.23
C ASP A 14 6.95 -19.13 -0.26
N VAL A 15 7.85 -18.50 -1.03
CA VAL A 15 9.25 -18.93 -1.17
C VAL A 15 10.14 -18.58 0.02
N ASP A 16 9.69 -17.72 0.94
CA ASP A 16 10.38 -17.46 2.20
C ASP A 16 10.12 -18.59 3.22
N ALA A 17 9.01 -19.29 3.04
CA ALA A 17 8.60 -20.39 3.90
C ALA A 17 9.15 -21.75 3.42
N ILE A 18 9.34 -21.92 2.12
CA ILE A 18 9.85 -23.15 1.48
C ILE A 18 10.69 -22.82 0.24
N ASP A 19 11.58 -23.75 -0.14
CA ASP A 19 12.29 -23.63 -1.40
C ASP A 19 11.35 -23.74 -2.61
N GLY A 20 11.56 -22.88 -3.60
CA GLY A 20 10.88 -22.95 -4.88
C GLY A 20 11.14 -24.27 -5.62
N HIS A 21 10.20 -24.69 -6.45
CA HIS A 21 10.33 -25.86 -7.30
C HIS A 21 9.80 -25.61 -8.72
N ASN A 22 10.38 -26.27 -9.72
CA ASN A 22 9.95 -26.10 -11.11
C ASN A 22 8.68 -26.90 -11.44
N ASP A 23 8.45 -28.00 -10.75
CA ASP A 23 7.20 -28.77 -10.86
C ASP A 23 6.13 -28.12 -9.97
N PRO A 24 5.02 -27.61 -10.55
CA PRO A 24 3.95 -26.96 -9.78
C PRO A 24 3.27 -27.90 -8.76
N GLN A 25 3.19 -29.18 -9.04
CA GLN A 25 2.60 -30.16 -8.12
C GLN A 25 3.49 -30.34 -6.88
N GLU A 26 4.77 -30.56 -7.10
CA GLU A 26 5.76 -30.70 -6.02
C GLU A 26 5.82 -29.42 -5.17
N PHE A 27 5.79 -28.25 -5.81
CA PHE A 27 5.73 -26.97 -5.10
C PHE A 27 4.46 -26.86 -4.25
N GLY A 28 3.30 -27.18 -4.82
CA GLY A 28 2.02 -27.17 -4.10
C GLY A 28 2.00 -28.09 -2.88
N ASP A 29 2.57 -29.29 -3.01
CA ASP A 29 2.69 -30.25 -1.89
C ASP A 29 3.58 -29.71 -0.75
N ARG A 30 4.66 -29.01 -1.09
CA ARG A 30 5.55 -28.33 -0.11
C ARG A 30 4.83 -27.17 0.57
N VAL A 31 4.10 -26.34 -0.18
CA VAL A 31 3.29 -25.25 0.39
C VAL A 31 2.27 -25.82 1.39
N LYS A 32 1.60 -26.87 1.04
CA LYS A 32 0.66 -27.54 1.95
C LYS A 32 1.35 -28.05 3.22
N PHE A 33 2.49 -28.70 3.09
CA PHE A 33 3.28 -29.18 4.24
C PHE A 33 3.64 -28.06 5.20
N ILE A 34 4.17 -26.93 4.70
CA ILE A 34 4.54 -25.80 5.56
C ILE A 34 3.32 -25.10 6.16
N THR A 35 2.19 -25.07 5.43
CA THR A 35 0.93 -24.55 5.91
C THR A 35 0.43 -25.31 7.15
N ASP A 36 0.53 -26.64 7.16
CA ASP A 36 0.18 -27.46 8.32
C ASP A 36 1.04 -27.14 9.54
N ILE A 37 2.34 -26.83 9.32
CA ILE A 37 3.25 -26.38 10.40
C ILE A 37 2.83 -25.00 10.91
N PHE A 38 2.52 -24.06 10.02
CA PHE A 38 2.06 -22.72 10.40
C PHE A 38 0.75 -22.77 11.18
N ALA A 39 -0.22 -23.56 10.75
CA ALA A 39 -1.48 -23.76 11.47
C ALA A 39 -1.25 -24.25 12.91
N LYS A 40 -0.32 -25.20 13.09
CA LYS A 40 0.08 -25.66 14.42
C LYS A 40 0.71 -24.54 15.25
N LYS A 41 1.60 -23.74 14.65
CA LYS A 41 2.24 -22.61 15.33
C LYS A 41 1.27 -21.50 15.70
N GLN A 42 0.28 -21.22 14.84
CA GLN A 42 -0.82 -20.30 15.16
C GLN A 42 -1.61 -20.80 16.39
N ALA A 43 -1.96 -22.09 16.44
CA ALA A 43 -2.68 -22.67 17.56
C ALA A 43 -1.87 -22.64 18.88
N GLU A 44 -0.54 -22.83 18.81
CA GLU A 44 0.35 -22.79 19.96
C GLU A 44 0.61 -21.37 20.51
N SER A 45 0.67 -20.37 19.62
CA SER A 45 1.12 -19.01 19.96
C SER A 45 -0.02 -17.97 20.06
N GLY A 46 -1.15 -18.22 19.39
CA GLY A 46 -2.22 -17.24 19.22
C GLY A 46 -1.91 -16.16 18.16
N VAL A 47 -0.72 -16.19 17.54
CA VAL A 47 -0.35 -15.27 16.44
C VAL A 47 -1.12 -15.69 15.18
N LYS A 48 -1.71 -14.73 14.46
CA LYS A 48 -2.56 -14.97 13.28
C LYS A 48 -1.87 -14.55 12.00
N LEU A 49 -2.37 -15.05 10.87
CA LEU A 49 -1.94 -14.55 9.56
C LEU A 49 -2.69 -13.27 9.20
N LEU A 50 -1.95 -12.19 8.89
CA LEU A 50 -2.53 -10.98 8.33
C LEU A 50 -2.80 -11.18 6.82
N TRP A 51 -1.74 -11.45 6.07
CA TRP A 51 -1.85 -11.77 4.65
C TRP A 51 -0.73 -12.71 4.19
N GLY A 52 -1.02 -13.48 3.17
CA GLY A 52 -0.03 -14.24 2.42
C GLY A 52 0.13 -13.67 1.01
N THR A 53 1.23 -14.01 0.35
CA THR A 53 1.48 -13.65 -1.04
C THR A 53 2.35 -14.68 -1.74
N ALA A 54 2.25 -14.75 -3.07
CA ALA A 54 3.13 -15.54 -3.92
C ALA A 54 4.27 -14.66 -4.44
N ASN A 55 5.50 -15.13 -4.32
CA ASN A 55 6.66 -14.49 -4.93
C ASN A 55 6.70 -14.81 -6.43
N LEU A 56 6.06 -13.97 -7.24
CA LEU A 56 6.00 -14.10 -8.70
C LEU A 56 7.03 -13.22 -9.41
N PHE A 57 8.19 -12.97 -8.78
CA PHE A 57 9.19 -12.04 -9.28
C PHE A 57 10.65 -12.51 -9.13
N SER A 58 10.98 -13.32 -8.12
CA SER A 58 12.38 -13.72 -7.86
C SER A 58 12.91 -14.79 -8.81
N ASN A 59 12.06 -15.73 -9.26
CA ASN A 59 12.48 -16.77 -10.18
C ASN A 59 12.76 -16.18 -11.56
N GLU A 60 13.83 -16.64 -12.23
CA GLU A 60 14.24 -16.16 -13.55
C GLU A 60 13.15 -16.27 -14.62
N ARG A 61 12.19 -17.20 -14.47
CA ARG A 61 11.05 -17.34 -15.41
C ARG A 61 10.19 -16.08 -15.46
N TYR A 62 10.15 -15.31 -14.36
CA TYR A 62 9.34 -14.09 -14.22
C TYR A 62 10.07 -12.82 -14.64
N MET A 63 11.25 -12.91 -15.24
CA MET A 63 12.06 -11.72 -15.62
C MET A 63 11.33 -10.76 -16.57
N ASN A 64 10.33 -11.23 -17.32
CA ASN A 64 9.49 -10.43 -18.23
C ASN A 64 8.03 -10.37 -17.75
N GLY A 65 7.82 -10.37 -16.45
CA GLY A 65 6.48 -10.41 -15.85
C GLY A 65 6.05 -11.84 -15.47
N ALA A 66 5.03 -11.92 -14.65
CA ALA A 66 4.33 -13.16 -14.31
C ALA A 66 2.96 -13.19 -15.01
N SER A 67 2.01 -12.37 -14.57
CA SER A 67 0.68 -12.25 -15.20
C SER A 67 0.73 -11.57 -16.57
N THR A 68 1.66 -10.64 -16.75
CA THR A 68 1.88 -9.88 -17.99
C THR A 68 2.85 -10.56 -18.95
N ASN A 69 3.42 -11.72 -18.58
CA ASN A 69 4.45 -12.38 -19.36
C ASN A 69 3.97 -12.69 -20.79
N PRO A 70 4.79 -12.43 -21.84
CA PRO A 70 4.44 -12.74 -23.22
C PRO A 70 4.37 -14.24 -23.52
N ASN A 71 4.88 -15.09 -22.61
CA ASN A 71 4.77 -16.55 -22.71
C ASN A 71 3.68 -17.08 -21.80
N PHE A 72 2.63 -17.66 -22.41
CA PHE A 72 1.50 -18.23 -21.67
C PHE A 72 1.88 -19.34 -20.67
N GLU A 73 2.91 -20.12 -20.95
CA GLU A 73 3.38 -21.17 -20.04
C GLU A 73 3.88 -20.56 -18.71
N VAL A 74 4.51 -19.37 -18.76
CA VAL A 74 4.92 -18.62 -17.56
C VAL A 74 3.72 -18.12 -16.79
N VAL A 75 2.71 -17.58 -17.49
CA VAL A 75 1.44 -17.16 -16.86
C VAL A 75 0.75 -18.35 -16.17
N ALA A 76 0.76 -19.51 -16.79
CA ALA A 76 0.18 -20.74 -16.20
C ALA A 76 0.95 -21.18 -14.94
N HIS A 77 2.28 -21.10 -14.94
CA HIS A 77 3.09 -21.36 -13.75
C HIS A 77 2.82 -20.36 -12.63
N ALA A 78 2.72 -19.07 -12.97
CA ALA A 78 2.35 -18.02 -12.02
C ALA A 78 0.99 -18.30 -11.39
N GLY A 79 -0.01 -18.70 -12.20
CA GLY A 79 -1.34 -19.08 -11.72
C GLY A 79 -1.32 -20.30 -10.78
N ALA A 80 -0.49 -21.30 -11.07
CA ALA A 80 -0.35 -22.48 -10.21
C ALA A 80 0.29 -22.11 -8.85
N GLN A 81 1.34 -21.30 -8.86
CA GLN A 81 2.01 -20.80 -7.65
C GLN A 81 1.07 -19.93 -6.82
N LEU A 82 0.39 -19.00 -7.47
CA LEU A 82 -0.62 -18.12 -6.85
C LEU A 82 -1.73 -18.93 -6.17
N LYS A 83 -2.24 -19.94 -6.86
CA LYS A 83 -3.26 -20.83 -6.30
C LYS A 83 -2.81 -21.47 -4.99
N GLY A 84 -1.59 -21.98 -4.93
CA GLY A 84 -1.02 -22.57 -3.72
C GLY A 84 -0.95 -21.56 -2.56
N ALA A 85 -0.49 -20.32 -2.82
CA ALA A 85 -0.41 -19.28 -1.81
C ALA A 85 -1.80 -18.81 -1.32
N ILE A 86 -2.80 -18.75 -2.21
CA ILE A 86 -4.19 -18.44 -1.85
C ILE A 86 -4.76 -19.56 -0.96
N ASP A 87 -4.58 -20.83 -1.33
CA ASP A 87 -5.04 -21.98 -0.55
C ASP A 87 -4.42 -22.00 0.86
N ALA A 88 -3.12 -21.70 0.95
CA ALA A 88 -2.43 -21.55 2.23
C ALA A 88 -3.01 -20.40 3.06
N THR A 89 -3.22 -19.25 2.46
CA THR A 89 -3.81 -18.06 3.11
C THR A 89 -5.20 -18.37 3.67
N ILE A 90 -6.06 -19.05 2.90
CA ILE A 90 -7.39 -19.46 3.32
C ILE A 90 -7.31 -20.45 4.48
N THR A 91 -6.45 -21.47 4.36
CA THR A 91 -6.27 -22.53 5.40
C THR A 91 -5.80 -21.93 6.72
N LEU A 92 -4.94 -20.92 6.69
CA LEU A 92 -4.40 -20.23 7.85
C LEU A 92 -5.34 -19.13 8.39
N GLY A 93 -6.50 -18.90 7.75
CA GLY A 93 -7.45 -17.87 8.15
C GLY A 93 -6.90 -16.46 7.98
N GLY A 94 -6.11 -16.23 6.92
CA GLY A 94 -5.57 -14.92 6.60
C GLY A 94 -6.66 -13.88 6.37
N GLU A 95 -6.44 -12.66 6.88
CA GLU A 95 -7.40 -11.57 6.76
C GLU A 95 -7.35 -10.90 5.40
N GLY A 96 -6.24 -11.01 4.67
CA GLY A 96 -6.03 -10.45 3.34
C GLY A 96 -5.09 -11.29 2.48
N TYR A 97 -4.92 -10.85 1.23
CA TYR A 97 -3.94 -11.38 0.28
C TYR A 97 -3.30 -10.20 -0.48
N VAL A 98 -1.98 -10.13 -0.52
CA VAL A 98 -1.24 -9.07 -1.21
C VAL A 98 -0.75 -9.52 -2.58
N PHE A 99 -0.90 -8.66 -3.57
CA PHE A 99 -0.29 -8.77 -4.88
C PHE A 99 0.76 -7.67 -5.02
N TRP A 100 2.03 -8.04 -5.01
CA TRP A 100 3.11 -7.17 -5.43
C TRP A 100 3.57 -7.57 -6.83
N GLY A 101 3.44 -6.63 -7.77
CA GLY A 101 3.73 -6.83 -9.18
C GLY A 101 5.19 -6.56 -9.55
N GLY A 102 6.16 -7.04 -8.78
CA GLY A 102 7.58 -6.67 -8.88
C GLY A 102 8.24 -6.84 -10.26
N ARG A 103 7.62 -7.60 -11.17
CA ARG A 103 8.05 -7.76 -12.56
C ARG A 103 6.96 -7.40 -13.57
N GLU A 104 5.81 -6.93 -13.12
CA GLU A 104 4.70 -6.54 -13.98
C GLU A 104 4.95 -5.12 -14.54
N GLY A 105 5.55 -5.07 -15.71
CA GLY A 105 5.99 -3.83 -16.33
C GLY A 105 6.91 -4.08 -17.49
N TYR A 106 7.65 -3.06 -17.94
CA TYR A 106 8.50 -3.15 -19.12
C TYR A 106 9.85 -2.43 -18.97
N MET A 107 10.83 -2.89 -19.74
CA MET A 107 12.13 -2.23 -19.90
C MET A 107 12.15 -1.32 -21.13
N SER A 108 11.38 -1.67 -22.18
CA SER A 108 11.33 -0.94 -23.46
C SER A 108 10.00 -1.17 -24.15
N LEU A 109 9.39 -0.11 -24.65
CA LEU A 109 8.18 -0.20 -25.49
C LEU A 109 8.46 -0.71 -26.93
N LEU A 110 9.72 -0.98 -27.27
CA LEU A 110 10.06 -1.54 -28.59
C LEU A 110 9.57 -2.99 -28.77
N ASN A 111 9.39 -3.71 -27.69
CA ASN A 111 8.99 -5.12 -27.66
C ASN A 111 7.77 -5.40 -26.77
N THR A 112 7.07 -4.37 -26.33
CA THR A 112 5.98 -4.49 -25.36
C THR A 112 4.66 -3.99 -25.97
N ASP A 113 3.65 -4.83 -25.94
CA ASP A 113 2.24 -4.45 -26.16
C ASP A 113 1.60 -4.17 -24.79
N MET A 114 1.76 -2.93 -24.32
CA MET A 114 1.33 -2.51 -22.99
C MET A 114 -0.19 -2.73 -22.76
N GLY A 115 -1.02 -2.46 -23.77
CA GLY A 115 -2.47 -2.66 -23.63
C GLY A 115 -2.81 -4.14 -23.40
N ARG A 116 -2.19 -5.03 -24.18
CA ARG A 116 -2.39 -6.47 -24.04
C ARG A 116 -1.87 -7.01 -22.69
N GLU A 117 -0.74 -6.51 -22.22
CA GLU A 117 -0.18 -6.91 -20.93
C GLU A 117 -1.07 -6.45 -19.76
N LEU A 118 -1.61 -5.23 -19.81
CA LEU A 118 -2.59 -4.75 -18.83
C LEU A 118 -3.87 -5.60 -18.83
N ASP A 119 -4.39 -5.98 -20.02
CA ASP A 119 -5.52 -6.90 -20.13
C ASP A 119 -5.23 -8.27 -19.50
N HIS A 120 -4.01 -8.79 -19.67
CA HIS A 120 -3.59 -10.03 -19.03
C HIS A 120 -3.55 -9.89 -17.51
N MET A 121 -2.99 -8.81 -16.99
CA MET A 121 -2.92 -8.53 -15.55
C MET A 121 -4.33 -8.42 -14.95
N GLY A 122 -5.22 -7.63 -15.55
CA GLY A 122 -6.61 -7.49 -15.10
C GLY A 122 -7.35 -8.82 -15.06
N ARG A 123 -7.19 -9.63 -16.11
CA ARG A 123 -7.78 -10.98 -16.18
C ARG A 123 -7.20 -11.94 -15.16
N PHE A 124 -5.90 -11.89 -14.93
CA PHE A 124 -5.22 -12.73 -13.94
C PHE A 124 -5.72 -12.42 -12.52
N LEU A 125 -5.80 -11.14 -12.15
CA LEU A 125 -6.31 -10.71 -10.85
C LEU A 125 -7.80 -11.07 -10.67
N ALA A 126 -8.63 -10.91 -11.72
CA ALA A 126 -10.02 -11.34 -11.69
C ALA A 126 -10.14 -12.85 -11.48
N THR A 127 -9.32 -13.65 -12.18
CA THR A 127 -9.30 -15.11 -12.03
C THR A 127 -8.88 -15.53 -10.61
N ALA A 128 -7.89 -14.86 -10.04
CA ALA A 128 -7.43 -15.09 -8.66
C ALA A 128 -8.52 -14.76 -7.64
N ARG A 129 -9.19 -13.61 -7.78
CA ARG A 129 -10.33 -13.20 -6.96
C ARG A 129 -11.45 -14.24 -7.03
N ASP A 130 -11.87 -14.61 -8.22
CA ASP A 130 -12.99 -15.53 -8.44
C ASP A 130 -12.69 -16.91 -7.85
N TYR A 131 -11.46 -17.39 -8.04
CA TYR A 131 -11.00 -18.62 -7.40
C TYR A 131 -11.09 -18.52 -5.87
N ALA A 132 -10.46 -17.51 -5.27
CA ALA A 132 -10.43 -17.36 -3.82
C ALA A 132 -11.84 -17.21 -3.23
N ARG A 133 -12.73 -16.44 -3.87
CA ARG A 133 -14.13 -16.29 -3.47
C ARG A 133 -14.87 -17.63 -3.55
N SER A 134 -14.62 -18.44 -4.57
CA SER A 134 -15.22 -19.78 -4.71
C SER A 134 -14.78 -20.74 -3.59
N GLN A 135 -13.58 -20.53 -3.03
CA GLN A 135 -13.05 -21.27 -1.88
C GLN A 135 -13.48 -20.67 -0.53
N GLY A 136 -14.33 -19.64 -0.54
CA GLY A 136 -14.89 -19.02 0.67
C GLY A 136 -14.04 -17.91 1.29
N PHE A 137 -12.98 -17.46 0.63
CA PHE A 137 -12.19 -16.31 1.09
C PHE A 137 -13.02 -15.04 1.14
N LYS A 138 -13.01 -14.35 2.28
CA LYS A 138 -13.79 -13.11 2.51
C LYS A 138 -12.93 -11.88 2.75
N GLY A 139 -11.61 -12.07 2.88
CA GLY A 139 -10.66 -10.99 3.10
C GLY A 139 -10.53 -10.08 1.89
N ASN A 140 -9.86 -8.95 2.07
CA ASN A 140 -9.53 -8.07 0.97
C ASN A 140 -8.31 -8.59 0.19
N PHE A 141 -8.30 -8.30 -1.11
CA PHE A 141 -7.08 -8.35 -1.89
C PHE A 141 -6.42 -6.98 -1.85
N PHE A 142 -5.09 -6.96 -1.83
CA PHE A 142 -4.31 -5.73 -1.84
C PHE A 142 -3.41 -5.71 -3.05
N ILE A 143 -3.37 -4.58 -3.77
CA ILE A 143 -2.29 -4.26 -4.70
C ILE A 143 -1.30 -3.37 -3.97
N GLU A 144 -0.03 -3.68 -4.14
CA GLU A 144 1.09 -2.91 -3.61
C GLU A 144 1.81 -2.21 -4.76
N PRO A 145 1.56 -0.91 -4.96
CA PRO A 145 2.15 -0.15 -6.05
C PRO A 145 3.66 0.03 -5.87
N LYS A 146 4.37 -0.03 -6.99
CA LYS A 146 5.79 0.33 -7.11
C LYS A 146 6.07 0.93 -8.49
N PRO A 147 6.74 2.08 -8.60
CA PRO A 147 6.90 2.75 -9.89
C PRO A 147 7.93 2.08 -10.80
N MET A 148 8.96 1.50 -10.23
CA MET A 148 10.12 0.95 -10.92
C MET A 148 10.90 -0.01 -10.02
N GLU A 149 11.92 -0.68 -10.57
CA GLU A 149 12.82 -1.57 -9.84
C GLU A 149 12.13 -2.87 -9.37
N PRO A 150 12.47 -4.00 -10.05
CA PRO A 150 13.54 -4.15 -11.04
C PRO A 150 13.18 -3.74 -12.48
N MET A 151 11.91 -3.52 -12.79
CA MET A 151 11.51 -3.04 -14.11
C MET A 151 11.78 -1.53 -14.23
N LYS A 152 11.96 -1.04 -15.45
CA LYS A 152 12.12 0.40 -15.70
C LYS A 152 10.83 1.18 -15.43
N HIS A 153 9.69 0.58 -15.80
CA HIS A 153 8.36 1.07 -15.52
C HIS A 153 7.48 -0.09 -15.09
N GLN A 154 6.87 0.00 -13.92
CA GLN A 154 5.84 -0.93 -13.47
C GLN A 154 4.45 -0.40 -13.80
N TYR A 155 3.49 -1.30 -14.03
CA TYR A 155 2.13 -0.93 -14.40
C TYR A 155 1.34 -0.35 -13.24
N ASP A 156 1.60 -0.82 -12.03
CA ASP A 156 1.03 -0.35 -10.77
C ASP A 156 1.87 0.75 -10.12
N PHE A 157 2.17 1.81 -10.89
CA PHE A 157 3.18 2.83 -10.59
C PHE A 157 2.99 3.51 -9.21
N ASP A 158 1.77 3.89 -8.86
CA ASP A 158 1.38 4.56 -7.62
C ASP A 158 -0.08 4.24 -7.27
N SER A 159 -0.57 4.74 -6.13
CA SER A 159 -1.95 4.53 -5.70
C SER A 159 -2.98 4.99 -6.74
N ALA A 160 -2.78 6.15 -7.36
CA ALA A 160 -3.72 6.69 -8.34
C ALA A 160 -3.80 5.81 -9.60
N THR A 161 -2.65 5.35 -10.09
CA THR A 161 -2.54 4.45 -11.25
C THR A 161 -3.17 3.09 -10.95
N ALA A 162 -2.87 2.51 -9.79
CA ALA A 162 -3.43 1.24 -9.37
C ALA A 162 -4.96 1.31 -9.20
N ILE A 163 -5.49 2.39 -8.60
CA ILE A 163 -6.94 2.63 -8.49
C ILE A 163 -7.60 2.77 -9.86
N GLY A 164 -6.97 3.52 -10.77
CA GLY A 164 -7.44 3.64 -12.16
C GLY A 164 -7.54 2.29 -12.86
N PHE A 165 -6.49 1.48 -12.76
CA PHE A 165 -6.46 0.11 -13.27
C PHE A 165 -7.55 -0.78 -12.66
N LEU A 166 -7.69 -0.78 -11.33
CA LEU A 166 -8.72 -1.60 -10.66
C LEU A 166 -10.14 -1.24 -11.13
N ARG A 167 -10.42 0.04 -11.35
CA ARG A 167 -11.71 0.52 -11.87
C ARG A 167 -11.96 0.08 -13.31
N GLU A 168 -10.94 0.15 -14.16
CA GLU A 168 -11.04 -0.27 -15.56
C GLU A 168 -11.43 -1.74 -15.69
N TYR A 169 -10.89 -2.58 -14.81
CA TYR A 169 -11.16 -4.03 -14.81
C TYR A 169 -12.27 -4.48 -13.85
N GLY A 170 -12.98 -3.56 -13.20
CA GLY A 170 -14.10 -3.88 -12.29
C GLY A 170 -13.67 -4.62 -11.03
N LEU A 171 -12.50 -4.30 -10.50
CA LEU A 171 -11.88 -4.95 -9.34
C LEU A 171 -11.92 -4.08 -8.07
N GLU A 172 -12.33 -2.83 -8.15
CA GLU A 172 -12.28 -1.83 -7.07
C GLU A 172 -13.09 -2.21 -5.83
N ASN A 173 -14.07 -3.11 -5.97
CA ASN A 173 -14.89 -3.54 -4.83
C ASN A 173 -14.24 -4.67 -4.01
N ASP A 174 -13.32 -5.43 -4.60
CA ASP A 174 -12.61 -6.55 -3.97
C ASP A 174 -11.19 -6.21 -3.54
N PHE A 175 -10.59 -5.21 -4.17
CA PHE A 175 -9.20 -4.81 -3.97
C PHE A 175 -9.09 -3.49 -3.21
N LYS A 176 -8.02 -3.38 -2.44
CA LYS A 176 -7.56 -2.17 -1.74
C LYS A 176 -6.08 -1.95 -2.06
N ILE A 177 -5.52 -0.85 -1.57
CA ILE A 177 -4.11 -0.52 -1.77
C ILE A 177 -3.34 -0.88 -0.51
N ASN A 178 -2.22 -1.59 -0.68
CA ASN A 178 -1.17 -1.77 0.33
C ASN A 178 -0.06 -0.77 -0.01
N ILE A 179 0.20 0.19 0.88
CA ILE A 179 1.12 1.28 0.57
C ILE A 179 2.44 1.05 1.29
N GLU A 180 3.50 0.86 0.50
CA GLU A 180 4.85 0.84 1.00
C GLU A 180 5.47 2.24 0.97
N VAL A 181 6.05 2.65 2.11
CA VAL A 181 6.65 3.98 2.28
C VAL A 181 7.76 4.24 1.26
N ASN A 182 8.62 3.25 1.05
CA ASN A 182 9.73 3.36 0.13
C ASN A 182 9.28 3.45 -1.33
N HIS A 183 8.25 2.70 -1.70
CA HIS A 183 7.66 2.77 -3.04
C HIS A 183 7.03 4.14 -3.33
N ALA A 184 6.39 4.77 -2.34
CA ALA A 184 5.93 6.14 -2.46
C ALA A 184 7.10 7.09 -2.76
N THR A 185 8.22 6.95 -2.04
CA THR A 185 9.43 7.73 -2.25
C THR A 185 10.00 7.56 -3.66
N LEU A 186 10.04 6.33 -4.17
CA LEU A 186 10.48 6.04 -5.55
C LEU A 186 9.56 6.67 -6.59
N ALA A 187 8.26 6.78 -6.32
CA ALA A 187 7.29 7.48 -7.16
C ALA A 187 7.41 9.02 -7.06
N GLN A 188 8.36 9.53 -6.26
CA GLN A 188 8.53 10.96 -5.93
C GLN A 188 7.32 11.57 -5.21
N HIS A 189 6.61 10.75 -4.47
CA HIS A 189 5.51 11.14 -3.62
C HIS A 189 5.91 11.06 -2.14
N THR A 190 5.24 11.85 -1.30
CA THR A 190 5.34 11.65 0.14
C THR A 190 4.45 10.49 0.56
N PHE A 191 4.78 9.87 1.70
CA PHE A 191 3.97 8.76 2.21
C PHE A 191 2.52 9.19 2.50
N GLU A 192 2.31 10.36 3.11
CA GLU A 192 0.97 10.88 3.36
C GLU A 192 0.19 11.19 2.07
N HIS A 193 0.87 11.48 0.94
CA HIS A 193 0.21 11.66 -0.36
C HIS A 193 -0.46 10.36 -0.82
N GLU A 194 0.31 9.28 -0.87
CA GLU A 194 -0.20 7.96 -1.30
C GLU A 194 -1.36 7.47 -0.43
N LEU A 195 -1.21 7.62 0.91
CA LEU A 195 -2.29 7.30 1.84
C LEU A 195 -3.53 8.15 1.60
N THR A 196 -3.36 9.45 1.31
CA THR A 196 -4.48 10.37 1.07
C THR A 196 -5.22 10.01 -0.20
N VAL A 197 -4.49 9.68 -1.28
CA VAL A 197 -5.10 9.22 -2.54
C VAL A 197 -5.96 7.98 -2.30
N ALA A 198 -5.40 6.96 -1.65
CA ALA A 198 -6.13 5.74 -1.35
C ALA A 198 -7.33 5.97 -0.39
N ALA A 199 -7.16 6.84 0.62
CA ALA A 199 -8.22 7.16 1.57
C ALA A 199 -9.40 7.90 0.91
N ASN A 200 -9.13 8.87 0.02
CA ASN A 200 -10.16 9.62 -0.70
C ASN A 200 -11.04 8.72 -1.58
N ASP A 201 -10.46 7.64 -2.11
CA ASP A 201 -11.17 6.63 -2.89
C ASP A 201 -11.75 5.48 -2.06
N ASN A 202 -11.66 5.56 -0.72
CA ASN A 202 -12.07 4.49 0.19
C ASN A 202 -11.35 3.15 -0.09
N MET A 203 -10.08 3.24 -0.48
CA MET A 203 -9.24 2.10 -0.86
C MET A 203 -7.97 1.95 0.00
N LEU A 204 -7.85 2.69 1.11
CA LEU A 204 -6.74 2.55 2.05
C LEU A 204 -6.83 1.21 2.78
N GLY A 205 -6.04 0.23 2.38
CA GLY A 205 -6.14 -1.15 2.85
C GLY A 205 -5.10 -1.54 3.88
N SER A 206 -3.82 -1.43 3.55
CA SER A 206 -2.70 -1.88 4.38
C SER A 206 -1.49 -0.97 4.19
N ILE A 207 -0.51 -1.10 5.06
CA ILE A 207 0.75 -0.33 5.04
C ILE A 207 1.91 -1.29 5.20
N ASP A 208 2.88 -1.22 4.29
CA ASP A 208 4.20 -1.80 4.46
C ASP A 208 5.18 -0.72 4.93
N ALA A 209 5.49 -0.83 6.22
CA ALA A 209 6.23 0.18 6.96
C ALA A 209 7.73 -0.04 6.81
N ASN A 210 8.37 0.86 6.07
CA ASN A 210 9.82 0.92 5.94
C ASN A 210 10.26 2.36 5.65
N ARG A 211 11.45 2.54 5.17
CA ARG A 211 11.96 3.77 4.55
C ARG A 211 13.08 3.44 3.56
N GLY A 212 13.19 4.25 2.51
CA GLY A 212 14.30 4.22 1.57
C GLY A 212 15.45 5.15 1.95
N ASP A 213 16.37 5.29 1.04
CA ASP A 213 17.41 6.30 1.07
C ASP A 213 16.99 7.49 0.22
N TYR A 214 16.45 8.52 0.84
CA TYR A 214 15.98 9.73 0.16
C TYR A 214 17.09 10.46 -0.62
N GLN A 215 18.33 10.36 -0.15
CA GLN A 215 19.45 11.07 -0.76
C GLN A 215 19.86 10.41 -2.08
N ASN A 216 19.88 9.08 -2.13
CA ASN A 216 20.28 8.31 -3.30
C ASN A 216 19.10 7.84 -4.15
N GLY A 217 17.88 7.91 -3.62
CA GLY A 217 16.68 7.41 -4.30
C GLY A 217 16.66 5.89 -4.40
N TRP A 218 17.23 5.18 -3.42
CA TRP A 218 17.29 3.73 -3.41
C TRP A 218 16.20 3.12 -2.54
N ASP A 219 15.64 2.04 -3.06
CA ASP A 219 14.83 1.11 -2.29
C ASP A 219 15.74 0.29 -1.38
N THR A 220 15.73 0.60 -0.09
CA THR A 220 16.65 0.01 0.87
C THR A 220 16.01 -0.81 1.97
N ASP A 221 14.68 -0.87 2.02
CA ASP A 221 13.90 -1.63 3.01
C ASP A 221 14.42 -1.41 4.44
N GLN A 222 14.69 -0.16 4.83
CA GLN A 222 15.12 0.16 6.17
C GLN A 222 13.92 0.26 7.12
N PHE A 223 14.12 -0.09 8.38
CA PHE A 223 13.11 0.15 9.39
C PHE A 223 12.80 1.64 9.54
N PRO A 224 11.52 2.02 9.72
CA PRO A 224 11.12 3.42 9.87
C PRO A 224 11.70 4.03 11.16
N ASN A 225 12.12 5.31 11.08
CA ASN A 225 12.64 6.04 12.23
C ASN A 225 12.33 7.55 12.19
N ASN A 226 11.51 7.99 11.23
CA ASN A 226 11.13 9.39 11.06
C ASN A 226 9.73 9.64 11.66
N ILE A 227 9.68 10.27 12.84
CA ILE A 227 8.44 10.51 13.56
C ILE A 227 7.57 11.56 12.86
N GLU A 228 8.18 12.59 12.25
CA GLU A 228 7.43 13.62 11.53
C GLU A 228 6.66 13.05 10.33
N GLU A 229 7.34 12.30 9.48
CA GLU A 229 6.73 11.61 8.33
C GLU A 229 5.62 10.65 8.78
N THR A 230 5.92 9.85 9.79
CA THR A 230 4.94 8.90 10.33
C THR A 230 3.75 9.61 10.97
N ALA A 231 3.96 10.75 11.63
CA ALA A 231 2.85 11.55 12.19
C ALA A 231 1.93 12.09 11.09
N ARG A 232 2.48 12.62 9.99
CA ARG A 232 1.71 13.04 8.81
C ARG A 232 0.87 11.89 8.24
N ALA A 233 1.48 10.73 8.08
CA ALA A 233 0.82 9.52 7.62
C ALA A 233 -0.30 9.09 8.58
N MET A 234 -0.05 9.09 9.88
CA MET A 234 -1.04 8.71 10.89
C MET A 234 -2.19 9.73 11.01
N MET A 235 -1.99 11.00 10.63
CA MET A 235 -3.10 11.94 10.49
C MET A 235 -4.08 11.51 9.39
N VAL A 236 -3.58 11.00 8.28
CA VAL A 236 -4.44 10.44 7.21
C VAL A 236 -5.16 9.18 7.70
N PHE A 237 -4.41 8.27 8.33
CA PHE A 237 -4.96 7.05 8.93
C PHE A 237 -6.13 7.35 9.89
N LEU A 238 -5.96 8.30 10.82
CA LEU A 238 -7.01 8.67 11.77
C LEU A 238 -8.22 9.30 11.09
N LYS A 239 -8.00 10.20 10.10
CA LYS A 239 -9.08 10.83 9.34
C LYS A 239 -9.88 9.82 8.49
N ALA A 240 -9.21 8.80 7.97
CA ALA A 240 -9.84 7.72 7.21
C ALA A 240 -10.60 6.72 8.09
N GLY A 241 -10.44 6.78 9.42
CA GLY A 241 -11.05 5.82 10.34
C GLY A 241 -10.30 4.48 10.44
N GLY A 242 -9.04 4.44 10.03
CA GLY A 242 -8.17 3.27 10.07
C GLY A 242 -7.96 2.59 8.72
N LEU A 243 -7.38 1.40 8.76
CA LEU A 243 -7.14 0.56 7.58
C LEU A 243 -8.33 -0.38 7.32
N GLN A 244 -8.57 -0.71 6.06
CA GLN A 244 -9.69 -1.56 5.66
C GLN A 244 -9.26 -3.02 5.51
N GLY A 245 -9.16 -3.74 6.62
CA GLY A 245 -8.88 -5.17 6.65
C GLY A 245 -7.40 -5.55 6.50
N GLY A 246 -6.51 -4.56 6.48
CA GLY A 246 -5.07 -4.74 6.54
C GLY A 246 -4.50 -4.34 7.88
N GLY A 247 -3.19 -4.15 7.92
CA GLY A 247 -2.43 -3.75 9.11
C GLY A 247 -1.19 -2.96 8.75
N VAL A 248 -0.37 -2.68 9.76
CA VAL A 248 0.97 -2.13 9.58
C VAL A 248 1.95 -3.30 9.65
N ASN A 249 2.51 -3.66 8.51
CA ASN A 249 3.52 -4.70 8.37
C ASN A 249 4.89 -4.06 8.19
N PHE A 250 5.96 -4.70 8.66
CA PHE A 250 7.32 -4.27 8.34
C PHE A 250 7.82 -5.02 7.10
N ASP A 251 7.85 -4.36 5.97
CA ASP A 251 8.67 -4.76 4.83
C ASP A 251 10.04 -4.11 4.96
N ALA A 252 10.84 -4.63 5.89
CA ALA A 252 12.10 -4.02 6.28
C ALA A 252 13.13 -5.07 6.69
N LYS A 253 14.40 -4.73 6.46
CA LYS A 253 15.56 -5.58 6.76
C LYS A 253 16.55 -4.84 7.65
N ILE A 254 17.14 -5.55 8.59
CA ILE A 254 18.32 -5.03 9.33
C ILE A 254 19.48 -4.82 8.36
N ARG A 255 20.33 -3.86 8.66
CA ARG A 255 21.49 -3.56 7.80
C ARG A 255 22.53 -4.68 7.84
N ARG A 256 23.31 -4.79 6.78
CA ARG A 256 24.35 -5.83 6.62
C ARG A 256 25.43 -5.77 7.71
N ASN A 257 25.63 -4.62 8.31
CA ASN A 257 26.59 -4.41 9.41
C ASN A 257 25.96 -4.55 10.80
N SER A 258 24.69 -4.86 10.90
CA SER A 258 23.98 -5.21 12.13
C SER A 258 23.93 -6.74 12.23
N THR A 259 24.80 -7.34 13.00
CA THR A 259 25.05 -8.79 12.98
C THR A 259 24.75 -9.51 14.28
N ASP A 260 24.40 -8.75 15.33
CA ASP A 260 24.02 -9.32 16.61
C ASP A 260 22.54 -9.72 16.62
N LEU A 261 22.19 -10.78 17.36
CA LEU A 261 20.79 -11.23 17.45
C LEU A 261 19.85 -10.16 18.02
N GLU A 262 20.37 -9.30 18.89
CA GLU A 262 19.66 -8.17 19.49
C GLU A 262 19.29 -7.10 18.44
N ASP A 263 20.06 -6.96 17.38
CA ASP A 263 19.80 -5.96 16.33
C ASP A 263 18.42 -6.16 15.68
N LEU A 264 17.97 -7.42 15.55
CA LEU A 264 16.64 -7.73 15.05
C LEU A 264 15.53 -7.18 15.97
N PHE A 265 15.73 -7.27 17.28
CA PHE A 265 14.78 -6.71 18.25
C PHE A 265 14.83 -5.19 18.25
N HIS A 266 16.03 -4.59 18.25
CA HIS A 266 16.17 -3.13 18.21
C HIS A 266 15.52 -2.52 16.97
N ALA A 267 15.68 -3.15 15.81
CA ALA A 267 15.07 -2.69 14.57
C ALA A 267 13.53 -2.71 14.63
N HIS A 268 12.95 -3.82 15.06
CA HIS A 268 11.49 -3.94 15.15
C HIS A 268 10.89 -3.06 16.25
N ILE A 269 11.53 -2.99 17.42
CA ILE A 269 11.08 -2.09 18.51
C ILE A 269 11.13 -0.64 18.03
N GLY A 270 12.25 -0.22 17.44
CA GLY A 270 12.40 1.16 16.94
C GLY A 270 11.38 1.52 15.88
N GLY A 271 11.08 0.60 14.94
CA GLY A 271 10.04 0.78 13.94
C GLY A 271 8.64 0.88 14.54
N ALA A 272 8.30 -0.04 15.46
CA ALA A 272 7.01 -0.02 16.15
C ALA A 272 6.82 1.25 17.00
N ASP A 273 7.84 1.66 17.73
CA ASP A 273 7.83 2.88 18.53
C ASP A 273 7.68 4.13 17.65
N THR A 274 8.29 4.13 16.47
CA THR A 274 8.17 5.26 15.51
C THR A 274 6.72 5.42 15.07
N PHE A 275 6.04 4.34 14.69
CA PHE A 275 4.62 4.38 14.32
C PHE A 275 3.71 4.72 15.50
N ALA A 276 3.96 4.14 16.68
CA ALA A 276 3.20 4.45 17.90
C ALA A 276 3.34 5.94 18.29
N ARG A 277 4.54 6.48 18.25
CA ARG A 277 4.79 7.91 18.51
C ARG A 277 4.16 8.79 17.44
N GLY A 278 4.29 8.42 16.15
CA GLY A 278 3.63 9.11 15.05
C GLY A 278 2.11 9.19 15.24
N LEU A 279 1.48 8.11 15.67
CA LEU A 279 0.04 8.06 15.96
C LEU A 279 -0.34 8.99 17.11
N LEU A 280 0.43 8.99 18.20
CA LEU A 280 0.18 9.88 19.35
C LEU A 280 0.35 11.36 18.98
N VAL A 281 1.34 11.70 18.16
CA VAL A 281 1.55 13.06 17.65
C VAL A 281 0.40 13.46 16.72
N ALA A 282 -0.01 12.58 15.81
CA ALA A 282 -1.12 12.82 14.89
C ALA A 282 -2.43 13.15 15.64
N ASP A 283 -2.74 12.37 16.68
CA ASP A 283 -3.92 12.61 17.52
C ASP A 283 -3.86 14.00 18.18
N LYS A 284 -2.73 14.37 18.76
CA LYS A 284 -2.55 15.69 19.38
C LYS A 284 -2.71 16.83 18.38
N VAL A 285 -2.08 16.71 17.18
CA VAL A 285 -2.18 17.74 16.12
C VAL A 285 -3.61 17.89 15.64
N LEU A 286 -4.31 16.79 15.39
CA LEU A 286 -5.70 16.83 14.91
C LEU A 286 -6.65 17.44 15.94
N ASN A 287 -6.36 17.30 17.23
CA ASN A 287 -7.12 17.89 18.33
C ASN A 287 -6.62 19.29 18.71
N ASP A 288 -5.58 19.83 18.09
CA ASP A 288 -5.09 21.19 18.35
C ASP A 288 -6.05 22.25 17.72
N PRO A 289 -6.69 23.14 18.51
CA PRO A 289 -7.58 24.15 17.96
C PRO A 289 -6.87 25.13 16.98
N ALA A 290 -5.59 25.39 17.16
CA ALA A 290 -4.85 26.26 16.26
C ALA A 290 -4.69 25.60 14.87
N PHE A 291 -4.42 24.29 14.82
CA PHE A 291 -4.37 23.51 13.59
C PHE A 291 -5.74 23.46 12.91
N SER A 292 -6.77 23.02 13.62
CA SER A 292 -8.11 22.80 13.06
C SER A 292 -8.75 24.10 12.56
N SER A 293 -8.56 25.23 13.28
CA SER A 293 -9.10 26.52 12.85
C SER A 293 -8.52 27.02 11.53
N ILE A 294 -7.24 26.75 11.27
CA ILE A 294 -6.58 27.13 10.01
C ILE A 294 -7.10 26.27 8.86
N VAL A 295 -7.16 24.94 9.07
CA VAL A 295 -7.64 24.00 8.04
C VAL A 295 -9.10 24.30 7.67
N ASN A 296 -9.98 24.47 8.67
CA ASN A 296 -11.39 24.79 8.44
C ASN A 296 -11.56 26.18 7.79
N GLY A 297 -10.83 27.18 8.29
CA GLY A 297 -10.87 28.55 7.74
C GLY A 297 -10.39 28.66 6.30
N ARG A 298 -9.55 27.72 5.82
CA ARG A 298 -9.04 27.71 4.46
C ARG A 298 -10.14 27.56 3.43
N TYR A 299 -11.13 26.73 3.70
CA TYR A 299 -12.22 26.38 2.78
C TYR A 299 -13.57 26.98 3.17
N ALA A 300 -13.63 27.81 4.22
CA ALA A 300 -14.89 28.36 4.75
C ALA A 300 -15.73 29.15 3.73
N SER A 301 -15.13 29.64 2.64
CA SER A 301 -15.87 30.29 1.55
C SER A 301 -16.76 29.34 0.74
N PHE A 302 -16.57 28.03 0.89
CA PHE A 302 -17.37 27.00 0.24
C PHE A 302 -18.50 26.45 1.15
N ASP A 303 -18.50 26.80 2.42
CA ASP A 303 -19.51 26.32 3.37
C ASP A 303 -20.89 26.94 3.17
N SER A 304 -20.98 28.06 2.42
CA SER A 304 -22.25 28.75 2.17
C SER A 304 -22.25 29.54 0.85
N GLY A 305 -23.42 30.08 0.47
CA GLY A 305 -23.57 30.98 -0.67
C GLY A 305 -23.11 30.35 -2.00
N ASN A 306 -22.43 31.15 -2.83
CA ASN A 306 -21.96 30.72 -4.15
C ASN A 306 -20.90 29.61 -4.08
N GLY A 307 -20.08 29.56 -3.05
CA GLY A 307 -19.09 28.48 -2.85
C GLY A 307 -19.81 27.13 -2.69
N SER A 308 -20.79 27.06 -1.79
CA SER A 308 -21.58 25.84 -1.59
C SER A 308 -22.39 25.46 -2.85
N ALA A 309 -22.94 26.45 -3.57
CA ALA A 309 -23.66 26.20 -4.82
C ALA A 309 -22.71 25.64 -5.92
N PHE A 310 -21.46 26.08 -5.95
CA PHE A 310 -20.45 25.56 -6.88
C PHE A 310 -20.13 24.08 -6.57
N GLU A 311 -19.86 23.73 -5.32
CA GLU A 311 -19.60 22.33 -4.93
C GLU A 311 -20.78 21.40 -5.21
N GLN A 312 -22.01 21.91 -5.17
CA GLN A 312 -23.22 21.19 -5.54
C GLN A 312 -23.48 21.12 -7.06
N GLY A 313 -22.55 21.63 -7.89
CA GLY A 313 -22.70 21.63 -9.35
C GLY A 313 -23.85 22.53 -9.86
N LYS A 314 -24.27 23.53 -9.08
CA LYS A 314 -25.41 24.42 -9.41
C LYS A 314 -25.01 25.67 -10.16
N LEU A 315 -23.72 25.95 -10.32
CA LEU A 315 -23.22 27.12 -11.01
C LEU A 315 -22.62 26.73 -12.37
N SER A 316 -23.08 27.42 -13.42
CA SER A 316 -22.48 27.39 -14.76
C SER A 316 -21.26 28.32 -14.84
N LEU A 317 -20.52 28.23 -15.94
CA LEU A 317 -19.44 29.18 -16.21
C LEU A 317 -19.92 30.63 -16.33
N SER A 318 -21.13 30.84 -16.83
CA SER A 318 -21.77 32.18 -16.90
C SER A 318 -22.07 32.72 -15.51
N ASP A 319 -22.58 31.87 -14.60
CA ASP A 319 -22.82 32.27 -13.21
C ASP A 319 -21.52 32.65 -12.50
N LEU A 320 -20.43 31.93 -12.76
CA LEU A 320 -19.11 32.27 -12.22
C LEU A 320 -18.62 33.63 -12.77
N PHE A 321 -18.86 33.91 -14.04
CA PHE A 321 -18.55 35.22 -14.64
C PHE A 321 -19.35 36.35 -13.95
N ASP A 322 -20.65 36.16 -13.74
CA ASP A 322 -21.51 37.16 -13.09
C ASP A 322 -21.08 37.41 -11.63
N VAL A 323 -20.72 36.35 -10.89
CA VAL A 323 -20.14 36.46 -9.54
C VAL A 323 -18.84 37.26 -9.55
N ALA A 324 -17.96 37.00 -10.51
CA ALA A 324 -16.66 37.69 -10.61
C ALA A 324 -16.84 39.16 -10.97
N THR A 325 -17.76 39.48 -11.89
CA THR A 325 -18.02 40.86 -12.32
C THR A 325 -18.80 41.70 -11.32
N SER A 326 -19.54 41.04 -10.42
CA SER A 326 -20.22 41.73 -9.31
C SER A 326 -19.28 42.22 -8.20
N ASN A 327 -18.05 41.71 -8.17
CA ASN A 327 -17.00 42.13 -7.22
C ASN A 327 -15.72 42.48 -7.99
N THR A 328 -15.55 43.77 -8.24
CA THR A 328 -14.39 44.30 -9.00
C THR A 328 -13.16 44.62 -8.13
N ASP A 329 -13.25 44.39 -6.84
CA ASP A 329 -12.10 44.56 -5.94
C ASP A 329 -11.02 43.53 -6.21
N ALA A 330 -9.76 43.98 -6.07
CA ALA A 330 -8.62 43.08 -6.25
C ALA A 330 -8.64 41.96 -5.22
N ILE A 331 -8.77 40.72 -5.70
CA ILE A 331 -8.72 39.54 -4.84
C ILE A 331 -7.26 39.28 -4.45
N LYS A 332 -6.96 39.38 -3.15
CA LYS A 332 -5.64 39.07 -2.61
C LYS A 332 -5.54 37.61 -2.23
N ALA A 333 -4.43 36.97 -2.59
CA ALA A 333 -4.12 35.63 -2.14
C ALA A 333 -4.08 35.56 -0.59
N ARG A 334 -4.73 34.54 -0.04
CA ARG A 334 -4.66 34.25 1.39
C ARG A 334 -3.39 33.45 1.69
N SER A 335 -2.77 33.68 2.84
CA SER A 335 -1.62 32.90 3.29
C SER A 335 -1.99 31.44 3.49
N GLY A 336 -1.15 30.51 2.99
CA GLY A 336 -1.28 29.07 3.20
C GLY A 336 -0.89 28.62 4.60
N LYS A 337 -0.19 29.47 5.38
CA LYS A 337 0.27 29.18 6.74
C LYS A 337 1.13 27.92 6.88
N GLN A 338 1.86 27.53 5.83
CA GLN A 338 2.62 26.29 5.78
C GLN A 338 3.59 26.18 6.97
N GLU A 339 4.49 27.13 7.15
CA GLU A 339 5.51 27.10 8.20
C GLU A 339 4.89 27.12 9.61
N TYR A 340 3.74 27.77 9.75
CA TYR A 340 3.02 27.78 11.03
C TYR A 340 2.42 26.42 11.36
N LEU A 341 1.85 25.73 10.36
CA LEU A 341 1.32 24.37 10.52
C LEU A 341 2.42 23.36 10.81
N GLU A 342 3.57 23.49 10.14
CA GLU A 342 4.76 22.68 10.41
C GLU A 342 5.29 22.92 11.84
N ASN A 343 5.29 24.16 12.33
CA ASN A 343 5.67 24.47 13.70
C ASN A 343 4.68 23.86 14.72
N ILE A 344 3.37 23.85 14.42
CA ILE A 344 2.39 23.15 15.28
C ILE A 344 2.74 21.67 15.35
N LEU A 345 2.97 21.00 14.22
CA LEU A 345 3.36 19.60 14.18
C LEU A 345 4.63 19.36 15.02
N ASN A 346 5.68 20.15 14.79
CA ASN A 346 6.95 20.05 15.51
C ASN A 346 6.82 20.24 17.02
N ASN A 347 5.90 21.09 17.48
CA ASN A 347 5.66 21.28 18.91
C ASN A 347 5.03 20.07 19.61
N HIS A 348 4.47 19.12 18.84
CA HIS A 348 3.86 17.91 19.37
C HIS A 348 4.78 16.66 19.26
N ILE A 349 5.88 16.73 18.50
CA ILE A 349 6.89 15.68 18.43
C ILE A 349 7.76 15.66 19.70
#